data_6a5c793988dff3c3f657a94637e899ab
#
_entry.id   6a5c793988dff3c3f657a94637e899ab
#
_cell.length_a   1.000
_cell.length_b   1.000
_cell.length_c   1.000
_cell.angle_alpha   90.00
_cell.angle_beta   90.00
_cell.angle_gamma   90.00
#
_symmetry.space_group_name_H-M   'P 1'
#
loop_
_entity.id
_entity.type
_entity.pdbx_description
1 polymer ?
#
loop_
_entity_poly.entity_id
_entity_poly.type
_entity_poly.pdbx_seq_one_letter_code
_entity_poly.pdbx_strand_id
1 'polypeptide(L)'
;MTLNSTAGLLKRARRLHSKHQRDRLDQFLVEGPQAVKTALEARAKIQGLLISEANQEKMKSYIDGSIPFEIVTEADLLEVCNTITPQGIVAICESIDRQISDLQNSNPLLMVYLDQVRDPGNVGAIIRVADAVGASAVLASKGTVDIHNDKVVRSSTGSIFNIDIVQDLSVDDLKVFAKNQEMQILVTSAEGQLNLLDADRDLIKPTIWVIGNEASGVNPEIAKIADHSVSIPIFGRAESLNAATAAAVCLYASTRCQRALKG
;
A
#
# COMPACT_ATOMS: atom_id res chain seq x y z
N MET A 1 -29.61 2.98 -25.53
CA MET A 1 -28.81 3.08 -24.29
C MET A 1 -27.97 4.33 -24.41
N THR A 2 -28.35 5.37 -23.70
CA THR A 2 -27.67 6.67 -23.68
C THR A 2 -26.28 6.46 -23.04
N LEU A 3 -25.23 6.62 -23.83
CA LEU A 3 -23.86 6.78 -23.35
C LEU A 3 -23.87 8.01 -22.43
N ASN A 4 -23.91 7.77 -21.11
CA ASN A 4 -23.83 8.85 -20.14
C ASN A 4 -22.51 9.58 -20.35
N SER A 5 -22.65 10.87 -20.58
CA SER A 5 -21.65 11.89 -20.81
C SER A 5 -20.28 11.55 -20.20
N THR A 6 -19.40 11.09 -21.02
CA THR A 6 -17.96 10.88 -20.72
C THR A 6 -17.21 12.21 -20.58
N ALA A 7 -17.84 13.30 -20.97
CA ALA A 7 -17.27 14.64 -20.86
C ALA A 7 -17.02 15.02 -19.40
N GLY A 8 -15.74 15.10 -19.02
CA GLY A 8 -15.32 15.56 -17.70
C GLY A 8 -14.47 14.58 -16.88
N LEU A 9 -14.25 13.36 -17.34
CA LEU A 9 -13.34 12.41 -16.67
C LEU A 9 -11.91 12.97 -16.64
N LEU A 10 -11.43 13.50 -17.76
CA LEU A 10 -10.12 14.15 -17.83
C LEU A 10 -10.01 15.33 -16.84
N LYS A 11 -11.00 16.22 -16.78
CA LYS A 11 -11.01 17.33 -15.82
C LYS A 11 -11.03 16.83 -14.37
N ARG A 12 -11.74 15.74 -14.10
CA ARG A 12 -11.80 15.09 -12.78
C ARG A 12 -10.45 14.48 -12.43
N ALA A 13 -9.83 13.73 -13.33
CA ALA A 13 -8.52 13.12 -13.13
C ALA A 13 -7.44 14.16 -12.80
N ARG A 14 -7.38 15.29 -13.56
CA ARG A 14 -6.43 16.38 -13.26
C ARG A 14 -6.53 16.92 -11.84
N ARG A 15 -7.71 16.92 -11.22
CA ARG A 15 -7.89 17.38 -9.83
C ARG A 15 -7.31 16.39 -8.81
N LEU A 16 -7.28 15.11 -9.12
CA LEU A 16 -6.85 14.06 -8.20
C LEU A 16 -5.34 14.03 -7.91
N HIS A 17 -4.54 14.88 -8.56
CA HIS A 17 -3.15 15.12 -8.14
C HIS A 17 -3.06 15.73 -6.73
N SER A 18 -4.04 16.52 -6.32
CA SER A 18 -4.08 17.14 -5.01
C SER A 18 -4.66 16.17 -3.97
N LYS A 19 -3.93 15.94 -2.87
CA LYS A 19 -4.45 15.15 -1.73
C LYS A 19 -5.81 15.66 -1.26
N HIS A 20 -5.94 16.98 -1.08
CA HIS A 20 -7.22 17.60 -0.69
C HIS A 20 -8.39 17.24 -1.63
N GLN A 21 -8.13 17.12 -2.93
CA GLN A 21 -9.19 16.73 -3.88
C GLN A 21 -9.45 15.22 -3.84
N ARG A 22 -8.43 14.38 -3.62
CA ARG A 22 -8.62 12.93 -3.38
C ARG A 22 -9.50 12.70 -2.16
N ASP A 23 -9.15 13.31 -1.03
CA ASP A 23 -9.90 13.20 0.22
C ASP A 23 -11.36 13.69 0.05
N ARG A 24 -11.56 14.84 -0.65
CA ARG A 24 -12.89 15.42 -0.87
C ARG A 24 -13.78 14.59 -1.78
N LEU A 25 -13.20 13.97 -2.81
CA LEU A 25 -13.92 13.19 -3.80
C LEU A 25 -13.98 11.71 -3.45
N ASP A 26 -13.22 11.30 -2.44
CA ASP A 26 -13.03 9.91 -2.06
C ASP A 26 -12.57 9.05 -3.25
N GLN A 27 -11.54 9.56 -3.99
CA GLN A 27 -11.08 8.97 -5.25
C GLN A 27 -9.59 9.17 -5.47
N PHE A 28 -9.01 8.26 -6.25
CA PHE A 28 -7.61 8.32 -6.65
C PHE A 28 -7.40 7.79 -8.07
N LEU A 29 -6.18 7.99 -8.59
CA LEU A 29 -5.79 7.55 -9.93
C LEU A 29 -5.02 6.24 -9.88
N VAL A 30 -5.31 5.37 -10.84
CA VAL A 30 -4.62 4.09 -11.04
C VAL A 30 -4.08 4.07 -12.46
N GLU A 31 -2.76 4.15 -12.60
CA GLU A 31 -2.07 4.20 -13.89
C GLU A 31 -1.58 2.83 -14.33
N GLY A 32 -1.76 2.54 -15.59
CA GLY A 32 -1.17 1.42 -16.29
C GLY A 32 -2.04 0.17 -16.35
N PRO A 33 -1.87 -0.63 -17.41
CA PRO A 33 -2.76 -1.76 -17.71
C PRO A 33 -2.75 -2.82 -16.61
N GLN A 34 -1.60 -3.11 -16.01
CA GLN A 34 -1.52 -4.14 -14.96
C GLN A 34 -2.28 -3.72 -13.69
N ALA A 35 -2.09 -2.48 -13.23
CA ALA A 35 -2.79 -1.99 -12.02
C ALA A 35 -4.29 -1.87 -12.26
N VAL A 36 -4.71 -1.37 -13.44
CA VAL A 36 -6.14 -1.31 -13.82
C VAL A 36 -6.74 -2.71 -13.91
N LYS A 37 -6.02 -3.68 -14.47
CA LYS A 37 -6.46 -5.08 -14.50
C LYS A 37 -6.67 -5.63 -13.08
N THR A 38 -5.71 -5.43 -12.18
CA THR A 38 -5.85 -5.88 -10.79
C THR A 38 -7.03 -5.19 -10.09
N ALA A 39 -7.25 -3.89 -10.35
CA ALA A 39 -8.42 -3.19 -9.82
C ALA A 39 -9.75 -3.81 -10.29
N LEU A 40 -9.84 -4.18 -11.58
CA LEU A 40 -11.00 -4.87 -12.13
C LEU A 40 -11.21 -6.25 -11.51
N GLU A 41 -10.17 -7.05 -11.40
CA GLU A 41 -10.19 -8.39 -10.79
C GLU A 41 -10.59 -8.35 -9.32
N ALA A 42 -10.11 -7.34 -8.58
CA ALA A 42 -10.47 -7.07 -7.19
C ALA A 42 -11.88 -6.44 -7.03
N ARG A 43 -12.58 -6.18 -8.15
CA ARG A 43 -13.90 -5.52 -8.16
C ARG A 43 -13.89 -4.13 -7.50
N ALA A 44 -12.78 -3.41 -7.63
CA ALA A 44 -12.70 -2.03 -7.18
C ALA A 44 -13.76 -1.18 -7.89
N LYS A 45 -14.30 -0.19 -7.21
CA LYS A 45 -15.30 0.71 -7.77
C LYS A 45 -14.62 1.73 -8.71
N ILE A 46 -14.55 1.40 -9.99
CA ILE A 46 -13.98 2.24 -11.04
C ILE A 46 -15.07 3.21 -11.54
N GLN A 47 -14.82 4.50 -11.40
CA GLN A 47 -15.71 5.58 -11.79
C GLN A 47 -15.54 6.02 -13.25
N GLY A 48 -14.42 5.65 -13.86
CA GLY A 48 -14.16 5.94 -15.27
C GLY A 48 -12.74 5.60 -15.69
N LEU A 49 -12.55 5.46 -16.99
CA LEU A 49 -11.26 5.18 -17.62
C LEU A 49 -10.88 6.32 -18.57
N LEU A 50 -9.63 6.72 -18.55
CA LEU A 50 -9.00 7.54 -19.57
C LEU A 50 -8.10 6.63 -20.41
N ILE A 51 -8.27 6.67 -21.72
CA ILE A 51 -7.51 5.81 -22.64
C ILE A 51 -6.92 6.70 -23.73
N SER A 52 -5.63 6.58 -23.99
CA SER A 52 -5.00 7.35 -25.04
C SER A 52 -5.42 6.86 -26.42
N GLU A 53 -5.54 7.80 -27.38
CA GLU A 53 -5.91 7.51 -28.77
C GLU A 53 -5.03 6.41 -29.38
N ALA A 54 -3.72 6.49 -29.19
CA ALA A 54 -2.76 5.51 -29.72
C ALA A 54 -2.90 4.10 -29.13
N ASN A 55 -3.49 3.96 -27.95
CA ASN A 55 -3.64 2.69 -27.27
C ASN A 55 -5.08 2.16 -27.24
N GLN A 56 -6.04 2.85 -27.87
CA GLN A 56 -7.45 2.48 -27.84
C GLN A 56 -7.69 1.00 -28.21
N GLU A 57 -7.08 0.53 -29.30
CA GLU A 57 -7.23 -0.87 -29.75
C GLU A 57 -6.67 -1.89 -28.74
N LYS A 58 -5.51 -1.59 -28.13
CA LYS A 58 -4.88 -2.47 -27.12
C LYS A 58 -5.70 -2.53 -25.83
N MET A 59 -6.44 -1.47 -25.53
CA MET A 59 -7.19 -1.32 -24.27
C MET A 59 -8.68 -1.72 -24.43
N LYS A 60 -9.09 -2.25 -25.59
CA LYS A 60 -10.47 -2.70 -25.81
C LYS A 60 -10.97 -3.70 -24.76
N SER A 61 -10.10 -4.59 -24.28
CA SER A 61 -10.46 -5.57 -23.25
C SER A 61 -10.84 -4.97 -21.90
N TYR A 62 -10.51 -3.70 -21.66
CA TYR A 62 -10.91 -2.95 -20.45
C TYR A 62 -12.25 -2.22 -20.63
N ILE A 63 -12.77 -2.17 -21.88
CA ILE A 63 -13.99 -1.45 -22.25
C ILE A 63 -15.09 -2.49 -22.45
N ASP A 64 -15.67 -2.97 -21.35
CA ASP A 64 -16.79 -3.94 -21.40
C ASP A 64 -18.18 -3.27 -21.52
N GLY A 65 -18.21 -1.95 -21.60
CA GLY A 65 -19.44 -1.15 -21.68
C GLY A 65 -20.11 -0.85 -20.35
N SER A 66 -19.63 -1.40 -19.24
CA SER A 66 -20.16 -1.14 -17.90
C SER A 66 -19.51 0.10 -17.25
N ILE A 67 -18.24 0.37 -17.57
CA ILE A 67 -17.45 1.48 -17.02
C ILE A 67 -17.41 2.63 -18.02
N PRO A 68 -17.76 3.87 -17.62
CA PRO A 68 -17.60 5.05 -18.47
C PRO A 68 -16.14 5.25 -18.87
N PHE A 69 -15.89 5.66 -20.10
CA PHE A 69 -14.53 5.97 -20.54
C PHE A 69 -14.47 7.22 -21.42
N GLU A 70 -13.30 7.84 -21.48
CA GLU A 70 -13.00 8.99 -22.32
C GLU A 70 -11.71 8.71 -23.09
N ILE A 71 -11.73 8.90 -24.41
CA ILE A 71 -10.54 8.87 -25.23
C ILE A 71 -9.87 10.23 -25.16
N VAL A 72 -8.58 10.24 -24.86
CA VAL A 72 -7.79 11.44 -24.62
C VAL A 72 -6.51 11.42 -25.45
N THR A 73 -5.94 12.60 -25.68
CA THR A 73 -4.65 12.70 -26.37
C THR A 73 -3.50 12.16 -25.47
N GLU A 74 -2.36 11.82 -26.08
CA GLU A 74 -1.17 11.45 -25.33
C GLU A 74 -0.70 12.59 -24.40
N ALA A 75 -0.86 13.85 -24.84
CA ALA A 75 -0.50 15.01 -24.02
C ALA A 75 -1.39 15.14 -22.77
N ASP A 76 -2.71 14.92 -22.92
CA ASP A 76 -3.64 14.91 -21.79
C ASP A 76 -3.32 13.80 -20.81
N LEU A 77 -3.01 12.60 -21.30
CA LEU A 77 -2.67 11.46 -20.47
C LEU A 77 -1.33 11.69 -19.72
N LEU A 78 -0.36 12.31 -20.37
CA LEU A 78 0.92 12.70 -19.77
C LEU A 78 0.73 13.65 -18.58
N GLU A 79 -0.17 14.64 -18.71
CA GLU A 79 -0.50 15.55 -17.61
C GLU A 79 -1.16 14.82 -16.43
N VAL A 80 -2.00 13.82 -16.71
CA VAL A 80 -2.71 13.05 -15.67
C VAL A 80 -1.81 12.02 -14.99
N CYS A 81 -0.88 11.41 -15.71
CA CYS A 81 -0.08 10.31 -15.17
C CYS A 81 1.12 10.77 -14.33
N ASN A 82 1.53 12.04 -14.39
CA ASN A 82 2.74 12.53 -13.72
C ASN A 82 3.97 11.62 -13.94
N THR A 83 4.11 11.06 -15.15
CA THR A 83 5.17 10.15 -15.59
C THR A 83 5.65 10.55 -16.98
N ILE A 84 6.88 10.17 -17.34
CA ILE A 84 7.47 10.52 -18.63
C ILE A 84 6.87 9.68 -19.78
N THR A 85 6.43 8.45 -19.49
CA THR A 85 5.90 7.50 -20.48
C THR A 85 4.63 6.84 -19.96
N PRO A 86 3.44 7.47 -20.13
CA PRO A 86 2.17 6.86 -19.77
C PRO A 86 1.94 5.53 -20.53
N GLN A 87 1.35 4.57 -19.86
CA GLN A 87 1.10 3.25 -20.44
C GLN A 87 -0.26 3.13 -21.16
N GLY A 88 -0.86 4.27 -21.50
CA GLY A 88 -2.04 4.35 -22.37
C GLY A 88 -3.40 4.20 -21.68
N ILE A 89 -3.45 3.91 -20.37
CA ILE A 89 -4.69 3.80 -19.60
C ILE A 89 -4.54 4.31 -18.18
N VAL A 90 -5.55 5.03 -17.70
CA VAL A 90 -5.69 5.46 -16.30
C VAL A 90 -7.12 5.21 -15.85
N ALA A 91 -7.30 4.63 -14.67
CA ALA A 91 -8.60 4.52 -14.02
C ALA A 91 -8.76 5.57 -12.91
N ILE A 92 -9.98 6.07 -12.73
CA ILE A 92 -10.42 6.82 -11.56
C ILE A 92 -11.15 5.82 -10.66
N CYS A 93 -10.58 5.50 -9.51
CA CYS A 93 -11.14 4.56 -8.54
C CYS A 93 -11.67 5.31 -7.31
N GLU A 94 -12.71 4.78 -6.65
CA GLU A 94 -13.07 5.18 -5.29
C GLU A 94 -11.97 4.71 -4.31
N SER A 95 -11.84 5.42 -3.19
CA SER A 95 -10.94 5.02 -2.10
C SER A 95 -11.22 3.58 -1.66
N ILE A 96 -10.15 2.90 -1.31
CA ILE A 96 -10.19 1.51 -0.82
C ILE A 96 -9.92 1.42 0.67
N ASP A 97 -9.81 2.56 1.36
CA ASP A 97 -9.51 2.60 2.79
C ASP A 97 -10.55 1.86 3.62
N ARG A 98 -10.04 1.11 4.59
CA ARG A 98 -10.83 0.44 5.61
C ARG A 98 -10.75 1.20 6.92
N GLN A 99 -11.76 1.00 7.76
CA GLN A 99 -11.67 1.38 9.16
C GLN A 99 -10.96 0.26 9.93
N ILE A 100 -10.21 0.61 10.98
CA ILE A 100 -9.52 -0.40 11.81
C ILE A 100 -10.52 -1.39 12.45
N SER A 101 -11.74 -0.94 12.70
CA SER A 101 -12.85 -1.77 13.19
C SER A 101 -13.22 -2.91 12.24
N ASP A 102 -13.04 -2.72 10.93
CA ASP A 102 -13.39 -3.72 9.92
C ASP A 102 -12.46 -4.93 9.97
N LEU A 103 -11.25 -4.75 10.53
CA LEU A 103 -10.23 -5.79 10.67
C LEU A 103 -10.37 -6.64 11.95
N GLN A 104 -11.28 -6.28 12.86
CA GLN A 104 -11.35 -6.86 14.22
C GLN A 104 -11.68 -8.36 14.27
N ASN A 105 -12.26 -8.94 13.22
CA ASN A 105 -12.66 -10.35 13.19
C ASN A 105 -11.85 -11.22 12.25
N SER A 106 -10.68 -10.75 11.79
CA SER A 106 -9.90 -11.41 10.75
C SER A 106 -8.90 -12.46 11.24
N ASN A 107 -8.61 -12.53 12.57
CA ASN A 107 -7.56 -13.36 13.17
C ASN A 107 -6.24 -13.29 12.37
N PRO A 108 -5.68 -12.11 12.20
CA PRO A 108 -4.52 -11.91 11.34
C PRO A 108 -3.28 -12.55 11.94
N LEU A 109 -2.43 -13.13 11.09
CA LEU A 109 -1.12 -13.63 11.52
C LEU A 109 0.00 -12.61 11.30
N LEU A 110 -0.14 -11.77 10.29
CA LEU A 110 0.91 -10.84 9.88
C LEU A 110 0.29 -9.55 9.33
N MET A 111 0.78 -8.42 9.82
CA MET A 111 0.48 -7.08 9.35
C MET A 111 1.74 -6.23 9.35
N VAL A 112 1.73 -5.12 8.61
CA VAL A 112 2.78 -4.10 8.67
C VAL A 112 2.19 -2.75 9.02
N TYR A 113 2.85 -2.03 9.93
CA TYR A 113 2.54 -0.67 10.31
C TYR A 113 3.63 0.27 9.82
N LEU A 114 3.25 1.28 9.07
CA LEU A 114 4.11 2.31 8.51
C LEU A 114 4.13 3.51 9.46
N ASP A 115 5.23 3.70 10.18
CA ASP A 115 5.38 4.81 11.10
C ASP A 115 6.06 5.99 10.40
N GLN A 116 5.25 6.92 9.90
CA GLN A 116 5.69 8.14 9.22
C GLN A 116 6.66 7.89 8.05
N VAL A 117 6.52 6.78 7.33
CA VAL A 117 7.27 6.51 6.12
C VAL A 117 6.88 7.53 5.05
N ARG A 118 7.85 8.32 4.57
CA ARG A 118 7.58 9.48 3.70
C ARG A 118 7.89 9.26 2.24
N ASP A 119 8.79 8.34 1.90
CA ASP A 119 9.06 8.04 0.49
C ASP A 119 7.93 7.20 -0.12
N PRO A 120 7.21 7.71 -1.14
CA PRO A 120 6.11 7.00 -1.75
C PRO A 120 6.55 5.72 -2.49
N GLY A 121 7.79 5.65 -2.93
CA GLY A 121 8.37 4.44 -3.53
C GLY A 121 8.50 3.31 -2.51
N ASN A 122 8.99 3.65 -1.29
CA ASN A 122 9.09 2.69 -0.19
C ASN A 122 7.71 2.20 0.24
N VAL A 123 6.75 3.10 0.42
CA VAL A 123 5.39 2.72 0.82
C VAL A 123 4.75 1.76 -0.19
N GLY A 124 4.78 2.08 -1.48
CA GLY A 124 4.22 1.19 -2.50
C GLY A 124 4.96 -0.15 -2.61
N ALA A 125 6.30 -0.16 -2.43
CA ALA A 125 7.08 -1.40 -2.39
C ALA A 125 6.73 -2.25 -1.15
N ILE A 126 6.50 -1.63 0.02
CA ILE A 126 6.08 -2.34 1.23
C ILE A 126 4.69 -2.95 1.05
N ILE A 127 3.73 -2.22 0.46
CA ILE A 127 2.40 -2.74 0.13
C ILE A 127 2.54 -3.98 -0.77
N ARG A 128 3.39 -3.92 -1.80
CA ARG A 128 3.63 -5.05 -2.70
C ARG A 128 4.23 -6.25 -2.00
N VAL A 129 5.17 -6.04 -1.08
CA VAL A 129 5.76 -7.13 -0.28
C VAL A 129 4.73 -7.71 0.67
N ALA A 130 3.94 -6.88 1.35
CA ALA A 130 2.88 -7.32 2.27
C ALA A 130 1.85 -8.21 1.56
N ASP A 131 1.40 -7.82 0.37
CA ASP A 131 0.55 -8.65 -0.49
C ASP A 131 1.23 -9.97 -0.85
N ALA A 132 2.48 -9.93 -1.32
CA ALA A 132 3.23 -11.12 -1.74
C ALA A 132 3.42 -12.17 -0.63
N VAL A 133 3.57 -11.75 0.62
CA VAL A 133 3.72 -12.66 1.77
C VAL A 133 2.37 -13.12 2.33
N GLY A 134 1.26 -12.52 1.88
CA GLY A 134 -0.08 -12.79 2.40
C GLY A 134 -0.33 -12.14 3.76
N ALA A 135 0.23 -10.97 4.01
CA ALA A 135 -0.15 -10.15 5.14
C ALA A 135 -1.62 -9.71 5.03
N SER A 136 -2.29 -9.56 6.17
CA SER A 136 -3.72 -9.24 6.19
C SER A 136 -4.00 -7.78 5.91
N ALA A 137 -3.14 -6.87 6.35
CA ALA A 137 -3.32 -5.44 6.16
C ALA A 137 -2.00 -4.66 6.20
N VAL A 138 -2.04 -3.47 5.60
CA VAL A 138 -1.07 -2.39 5.78
C VAL A 138 -1.74 -1.28 6.58
N LEU A 139 -1.18 -0.97 7.73
CA LEU A 139 -1.60 0.07 8.64
C LEU A 139 -0.66 1.27 8.50
N ALA A 140 -1.16 2.48 8.47
CA ALA A 140 -0.34 3.68 8.30
C ALA A 140 -0.65 4.73 9.39
N SER A 141 0.39 5.24 10.03
CA SER A 141 0.27 6.32 11.01
C SER A 141 -0.06 7.65 10.35
N LYS A 142 -0.56 8.58 11.14
CA LYS A 142 -0.58 10.00 10.76
C LYS A 142 0.84 10.48 10.42
N GLY A 143 0.99 11.14 9.27
CA GLY A 143 2.29 11.61 8.79
C GLY A 143 3.00 10.66 7.84
N THR A 144 2.49 9.46 7.62
CA THR A 144 2.86 8.61 6.49
C THR A 144 2.41 9.29 5.19
N VAL A 145 3.17 9.12 4.10
CA VAL A 145 2.74 9.63 2.80
C VAL A 145 1.38 9.04 2.42
N ASP A 146 0.56 9.85 1.80
CA ASP A 146 -0.76 9.44 1.34
C ASP A 146 -0.67 8.18 0.44
N ILE A 147 -1.32 7.12 0.87
CA ILE A 147 -1.32 5.81 0.17
C ILE A 147 -1.92 5.92 -1.24
N HIS A 148 -2.85 6.85 -1.44
CA HIS A 148 -3.45 7.13 -2.74
C HIS A 148 -2.65 8.11 -3.62
N ASN A 149 -1.45 8.49 -3.18
CA ASN A 149 -0.52 9.22 -4.04
C ASN A 149 -0.17 8.37 -5.28
N ASP A 150 -0.14 8.99 -6.45
CA ASP A 150 0.11 8.34 -7.75
C ASP A 150 1.39 7.50 -7.76
N LYS A 151 2.46 7.98 -7.11
CA LYS A 151 3.72 7.24 -7.01
C LYS A 151 3.62 6.01 -6.08
N VAL A 152 2.84 6.07 -4.99
CA VAL A 152 2.56 4.90 -4.13
C VAL A 152 1.76 3.87 -4.92
N VAL A 153 0.66 4.27 -5.53
CA VAL A 153 -0.21 3.40 -6.33
C VAL A 153 0.59 2.71 -7.44
N ARG A 154 1.40 3.47 -8.18
CA ARG A 154 2.25 2.94 -9.26
C ARG A 154 3.30 1.94 -8.74
N SER A 155 4.00 2.25 -7.64
CA SER A 155 5.04 1.38 -7.09
C SER A 155 4.46 0.11 -6.43
N SER A 156 3.19 0.12 -6.01
CA SER A 156 2.49 -1.07 -5.53
C SER A 156 2.12 -2.07 -6.64
N THR A 157 2.14 -1.65 -7.91
CA THR A 157 1.88 -2.48 -9.10
C THR A 157 0.53 -3.23 -9.05
N GLY A 158 -0.48 -2.65 -8.41
CA GLY A 158 -1.81 -3.24 -8.22
C GLY A 158 -2.02 -3.94 -6.88
N SER A 159 -0.98 -4.29 -6.14
CA SER A 159 -1.10 -4.95 -4.83
C SER A 159 -1.94 -4.16 -3.81
N ILE A 160 -2.08 -2.85 -4.01
CA ILE A 160 -2.95 -1.98 -3.21
C ILE A 160 -4.41 -2.46 -3.20
N PHE A 161 -4.86 -3.20 -4.22
CA PHE A 161 -6.22 -3.74 -4.31
C PHE A 161 -6.39 -5.13 -3.70
N ASN A 162 -5.29 -5.78 -3.34
CA ASN A 162 -5.30 -7.17 -2.83
C ASN A 162 -5.19 -7.23 -1.30
N ILE A 163 -4.88 -6.11 -0.64
CA ILE A 163 -4.61 -6.05 0.79
C ILE A 163 -5.43 -4.92 1.42
N ASP A 164 -5.92 -5.14 2.63
CA ASP A 164 -6.63 -4.09 3.36
C ASP A 164 -5.69 -2.95 3.77
N ILE A 165 -6.13 -1.72 3.57
CA ILE A 165 -5.39 -0.49 3.89
C ILE A 165 -6.14 0.30 4.95
N VAL A 166 -5.45 0.67 6.03
CA VAL A 166 -5.98 1.58 7.07
C VAL A 166 -5.01 2.73 7.26
N GLN A 167 -5.48 3.95 7.12
CA GLN A 167 -4.66 5.17 7.24
C GLN A 167 -4.97 5.98 8.51
N ASP A 168 -4.12 6.95 8.78
CA ASP A 168 -4.27 7.98 9.82
C ASP A 168 -4.40 7.45 11.26
N LEU A 169 -3.81 6.28 11.54
CA LEU A 169 -3.82 5.67 12.87
C LEU A 169 -2.92 6.43 13.86
N SER A 170 -3.41 6.55 15.07
CA SER A 170 -2.61 6.99 16.24
C SER A 170 -1.88 5.80 16.87
N VAL A 171 -0.94 6.09 17.77
CA VAL A 171 -0.24 5.07 18.56
C VAL A 171 -1.22 4.31 19.48
N ASP A 172 -2.23 5.00 20.00
CA ASP A 172 -3.26 4.37 20.84
C ASP A 172 -4.13 3.40 20.02
N ASP A 173 -4.50 3.77 18.78
CA ASP A 173 -5.25 2.87 17.88
C ASP A 173 -4.45 1.58 17.62
N LEU A 174 -3.16 1.70 17.31
CA LEU A 174 -2.27 0.55 17.13
C LEU A 174 -2.22 -0.32 18.38
N LYS A 175 -2.01 0.28 19.55
CA LYS A 175 -1.92 -0.44 20.83
C LYS A 175 -3.20 -1.20 21.16
N VAL A 176 -4.35 -0.53 21.03
CA VAL A 176 -5.66 -1.13 21.32
C VAL A 176 -5.94 -2.27 20.34
N PHE A 177 -5.67 -2.04 19.07
CA PHE A 177 -5.87 -3.05 18.02
C PHE A 177 -4.99 -4.28 18.25
N ALA A 178 -3.68 -4.11 18.45
CA ALA A 178 -2.73 -5.20 18.68
C ALA A 178 -3.17 -6.06 19.88
N LYS A 179 -3.56 -5.41 21.00
CA LYS A 179 -4.06 -6.10 22.19
C LYS A 179 -5.33 -6.91 21.90
N ASN A 180 -6.30 -6.33 21.19
CA ASN A 180 -7.58 -6.98 20.90
C ASN A 180 -7.44 -8.17 19.94
N GLN A 181 -6.43 -8.12 19.05
CA GLN A 181 -6.12 -9.20 18.09
C GLN A 181 -5.06 -10.18 18.60
N GLU A 182 -4.61 -10.03 19.85
CA GLU A 182 -3.53 -10.85 20.44
C GLU A 182 -2.26 -10.89 19.56
N MET A 183 -1.96 -9.77 18.90
CA MET A 183 -0.78 -9.61 18.07
C MET A 183 0.34 -8.91 18.83
N GLN A 184 1.57 -9.44 18.72
CA GLN A 184 2.75 -8.71 19.19
C GLN A 184 3.11 -7.57 18.24
N ILE A 185 3.73 -6.53 18.78
CA ILE A 185 4.30 -5.40 18.04
C ILE A 185 5.82 -5.58 18.01
N LEU A 186 6.38 -5.76 16.82
CA LEU A 186 7.82 -5.80 16.60
C LEU A 186 8.28 -4.55 15.86
N VAL A 187 9.29 -3.86 16.39
CA VAL A 187 9.86 -2.66 15.75
C VAL A 187 11.23 -2.99 15.17
N THR A 188 11.50 -2.48 13.96
CA THR A 188 12.85 -2.58 13.37
C THR A 188 13.78 -1.53 13.99
N SER A 189 14.95 -1.96 14.42
CA SER A 189 15.99 -1.08 14.98
C SER A 189 17.38 -1.61 14.64
N ALA A 190 18.34 -0.73 14.35
CA ALA A 190 19.73 -1.15 14.15
C ALA A 190 20.34 -1.79 15.42
N GLU A 191 19.92 -1.31 16.60
CA GLU A 191 20.34 -1.79 17.92
C GLU A 191 19.28 -2.67 18.57
N GLY A 192 18.52 -3.43 17.78
CA GLY A 192 17.43 -4.26 18.27
C GLY A 192 17.90 -5.32 19.26
N GLN A 193 17.07 -5.59 20.28
CA GLN A 193 17.33 -6.58 21.32
C GLN A 193 17.37 -8.02 20.78
N LEU A 194 16.53 -8.31 19.78
CA LEU A 194 16.50 -9.60 19.11
C LEU A 194 17.22 -9.51 17.76
N ASN A 195 18.03 -10.49 17.46
CA ASN A 195 18.56 -10.67 16.11
C ASN A 195 17.51 -11.43 15.28
N LEU A 196 17.14 -10.88 14.13
CA LEU A 196 16.12 -11.47 13.26
C LEU A 196 16.41 -12.93 12.88
N LEU A 197 17.70 -13.29 12.73
CA LEU A 197 18.10 -14.65 12.32
C LEU A 197 17.94 -15.68 13.45
N ASP A 198 17.83 -15.24 14.70
CA ASP A 198 17.72 -16.10 15.88
C ASP A 198 16.31 -16.03 16.52
N ALA A 199 15.39 -15.24 15.93
CA ALA A 199 14.10 -14.90 16.52
C ALA A 199 12.94 -15.86 16.10
N ASP A 200 13.22 -17.03 15.56
CA ASP A 200 12.20 -17.95 15.01
C ASP A 200 11.02 -18.21 15.97
N ARG A 201 11.29 -18.34 17.28
CA ARG A 201 10.25 -18.56 18.30
C ARG A 201 9.28 -17.39 18.46
N ASP A 202 9.76 -16.17 18.25
CA ASP A 202 8.94 -14.97 18.34
C ASP A 202 8.23 -14.70 17.01
N LEU A 203 8.88 -15.00 15.90
CA LEU A 203 8.31 -14.79 14.55
C LEU A 203 7.15 -15.73 14.20
N ILE A 204 6.94 -16.79 14.96
CA ILE A 204 5.78 -17.70 14.84
C ILE A 204 4.47 -17.03 15.28
N LYS A 205 4.54 -16.12 16.26
CA LYS A 205 3.36 -15.45 16.84
C LYS A 205 2.70 -14.51 15.85
N PRO A 206 1.39 -14.22 15.99
CA PRO A 206 0.74 -13.14 15.25
C PRO A 206 1.47 -11.82 15.47
N THR A 207 1.83 -11.12 14.39
CA THR A 207 2.80 -10.01 14.44
C THR A 207 2.36 -8.82 13.63
N ILE A 208 2.48 -7.63 14.20
CA ILE A 208 2.49 -6.34 13.50
C ILE A 208 3.94 -5.85 13.43
N TRP A 209 4.53 -5.81 12.25
CA TRP A 209 5.83 -5.20 12.03
C TRP A 209 5.71 -3.69 11.88
N VAL A 210 6.44 -2.94 12.70
CA VAL A 210 6.55 -1.49 12.57
C VAL A 210 7.80 -1.15 11.76
N ILE A 211 7.58 -0.47 10.65
CA ILE A 211 8.64 0.08 9.79
C ILE A 211 8.67 1.59 10.00
N GLY A 212 9.77 2.08 10.53
CA GLY A 212 9.93 3.50 10.87
C GLY A 212 10.31 4.38 9.68
N ASN A 213 10.31 5.67 9.95
CA ASN A 213 10.77 6.71 9.03
C ASN A 213 12.26 6.53 8.69
N GLU A 214 12.62 6.82 7.44
CA GLU A 214 13.96 6.61 6.91
C GLU A 214 15.05 7.43 7.62
N ALA A 215 14.70 8.59 8.16
CA ALA A 215 15.65 9.50 8.82
C ALA A 215 15.62 9.41 10.34
N SER A 216 14.43 9.28 10.94
CA SER A 216 14.23 9.31 12.40
C SER A 216 13.99 7.94 13.03
N GLY A 217 13.85 6.89 12.22
CA GLY A 217 13.50 5.56 12.73
C GLY A 217 12.05 5.48 13.23
N VAL A 218 11.80 4.59 14.18
CA VAL A 218 10.48 4.39 14.80
C VAL A 218 10.24 5.42 15.88
N ASN A 219 9.00 5.94 15.96
CA ASN A 219 8.57 6.86 17.00
C ASN A 219 8.82 6.27 18.40
N PRO A 220 9.45 7.03 19.32
CA PRO A 220 9.73 6.57 20.70
C PRO A 220 8.48 6.09 21.47
N GLU A 221 7.30 6.63 21.18
CA GLU A 221 6.06 6.16 21.82
C GLU A 221 5.65 4.77 21.33
N ILE A 222 5.88 4.47 20.06
CA ILE A 222 5.65 3.12 19.52
C ILE A 222 6.70 2.17 20.07
N ALA A 223 7.96 2.58 20.16
CA ALA A 223 9.03 1.76 20.72
C ALA A 223 8.75 1.37 22.20
N LYS A 224 8.05 2.21 22.97
CA LYS A 224 7.64 1.89 24.35
C LYS A 224 6.53 0.85 24.48
N ILE A 225 5.69 0.72 23.46
CA ILE A 225 4.58 -0.25 23.46
C ILE A 225 4.93 -1.52 22.68
N ALA A 226 6.09 -1.55 22.03
CA ALA A 226 6.58 -2.71 21.30
C ALA A 226 6.97 -3.85 22.27
N ASP A 227 6.65 -5.08 21.90
CA ASP A 227 7.06 -6.26 22.67
C ASP A 227 8.57 -6.51 22.52
N HIS A 228 9.10 -6.29 21.32
CA HIS A 228 10.55 -6.42 21.06
C HIS A 228 11.00 -5.43 19.98
N SER A 229 12.25 -5.00 20.10
CA SER A 229 13.01 -4.39 19.01
C SER A 229 13.88 -5.44 18.34
N VAL A 230 13.85 -5.47 17.01
CA VAL A 230 14.52 -6.50 16.19
C VAL A 230 15.53 -5.86 15.27
N SER A 231 16.77 -6.37 15.31
CA SER A 231 17.83 -5.97 14.39
C SER A 231 17.93 -6.93 13.21
N ILE A 232 18.15 -6.39 12.03
CA ILE A 232 18.55 -7.15 10.84
C ILE A 232 20.07 -7.07 10.77
N PRO A 233 20.82 -8.18 10.93
CA PRO A 233 22.27 -8.11 10.94
C PRO A 233 22.81 -7.71 9.58
N ILE A 234 23.74 -6.75 9.59
CA ILE A 234 24.46 -6.27 8.41
C ILE A 234 25.87 -6.86 8.44
N PHE A 235 26.18 -7.72 7.48
CA PHE A 235 27.50 -8.38 7.38
C PHE A 235 28.50 -7.61 6.50
N GLY A 236 28.01 -6.59 5.80
CA GLY A 236 28.82 -5.75 4.91
C GLY A 236 29.20 -4.42 5.55
N ARG A 237 29.45 -3.43 4.68
CA ARG A 237 29.85 -2.08 5.09
C ARG A 237 28.69 -1.07 5.09
N ALA A 238 27.48 -1.50 4.76
CA ALA A 238 26.30 -0.65 4.80
C ALA A 238 25.90 -0.35 6.26
N GLU A 239 25.43 0.85 6.54
CA GLU A 239 24.96 1.23 7.87
C GLU A 239 23.53 0.74 8.13
N SER A 240 22.71 0.64 7.09
CA SER A 240 21.30 0.23 7.18
C SER A 240 20.79 -0.30 5.86
N LEU A 241 19.60 -0.92 5.89
CA LEU A 241 18.81 -1.27 4.72
C LEU A 241 17.79 -0.16 4.40
N ASN A 242 17.43 -0.03 3.13
CA ASN A 242 16.26 0.74 2.73
C ASN A 242 15.00 0.21 3.44
N ALA A 243 14.05 1.09 3.78
CA ALA A 243 12.86 0.74 4.56
C ALA A 243 12.03 -0.39 3.92
N ALA A 244 11.83 -0.37 2.60
CA ALA A 244 11.11 -1.43 1.90
C ALA A 244 11.89 -2.76 1.90
N THR A 245 13.21 -2.70 1.80
CA THR A 245 14.09 -3.89 1.89
C THR A 245 14.03 -4.48 3.29
N ALA A 246 14.11 -3.65 4.34
CA ALA A 246 13.98 -4.10 5.73
C ALA A 246 12.61 -4.75 5.97
N ALA A 247 11.54 -4.12 5.49
CA ALA A 247 10.19 -4.68 5.57
C ALA A 247 10.11 -6.05 4.86
N ALA A 248 10.68 -6.19 3.67
CA ALA A 248 10.68 -7.44 2.94
C ALA A 248 11.36 -8.56 3.73
N VAL A 249 12.53 -8.30 4.29
CA VAL A 249 13.28 -9.28 5.09
C VAL A 249 12.49 -9.70 6.32
N CYS A 250 11.92 -8.76 7.09
CA CYS A 250 11.14 -9.03 8.29
C CYS A 250 9.86 -9.81 7.99
N LEU A 251 9.09 -9.38 6.98
CA LEU A 251 7.83 -10.01 6.60
C LEU A 251 8.04 -11.44 6.10
N TYR A 252 9.04 -11.68 5.25
CA TYR A 252 9.37 -13.02 4.78
C TYR A 252 9.91 -13.94 5.92
N ALA A 253 10.68 -13.40 6.87
CA ALA A 253 11.12 -14.15 8.05
C ALA A 253 9.93 -14.65 8.88
N SER A 254 8.97 -13.76 9.20
CA SER A 254 7.74 -14.14 9.90
C SER A 254 6.91 -15.15 9.11
N THR A 255 6.71 -14.90 7.81
CA THR A 255 5.93 -15.81 6.95
C THR A 255 6.53 -17.20 6.90
N ARG A 256 7.87 -17.31 6.80
CA ARG A 256 8.59 -18.60 6.86
C ARG A 256 8.25 -19.35 8.14
N CYS A 257 8.36 -18.69 9.30
CA CYS A 257 8.12 -19.31 10.61
C CYS A 257 6.63 -19.67 10.79
N GLN A 258 5.70 -18.78 10.44
CA GLN A 258 4.27 -18.98 10.61
C GLN A 258 3.68 -20.06 9.68
N ARG A 259 4.24 -20.22 8.47
CA ARG A 259 3.78 -21.26 7.53
C ARG A 259 4.39 -22.64 7.82
N ALA A 260 5.58 -22.71 8.42
CA ALA A 260 6.18 -23.96 8.83
C ALA A 260 5.36 -24.74 9.89
N LEU A 261 4.46 -24.05 10.62
CA LEU A 261 3.53 -24.67 11.56
C LEU A 261 2.28 -25.26 10.91
N LYS A 262 2.00 -24.93 9.65
CA LYS A 262 0.79 -25.39 8.95
C LYS A 262 1.03 -26.57 8.02
N GLY A 263 2.26 -27.02 7.89
CA GLY A 263 2.68 -28.20 7.13
C GLY A 263 3.18 -29.30 8.04
#